data_040c5e8e5420c131ab200163f2577e1b
#
_entry.id   040c5e8e5420c131ab200163f2577e1b
#
_cell.length_a   1.000
_cell.length_b   1.000
_cell.length_c   1.000
_cell.angle_alpha   90.00
_cell.angle_beta   90.00
_cell.angle_gamma   90.00
#
_symmetry.space_group_name_H-M   'P 1'
#
loop_
_entity.id
_entity.type
_entity.pdbx_description
1 polymer ?
#
loop_
_entity_poly.entity_id
_entity_poly.type
_entity_poly.pdbx_seq_one_letter_code
_entity_poly.pdbx_strand_id
1 'polypeptide(L)'
;MRRSQLVVIGIAATLAFPAVASAHATLRSTTPHFGTEVRATPKAIRLNFDQRVTILPGAIRVLNGDGKNFAGPSRVEGTDVVAGVRAGPRGAYTVRWTAVSADSHVVTGVWTYGLGVPAPSVNAAYGAGGPTTTEDFVRWLWFLGLALAVGALGFRLVCLRGLDVPRPLERRIAVAAGLGAILSLEAGIAAFSLRSNDALQLPFGRFLYGDLSPMAATRFGQAFVVMTLGFAFVLALVYLSWLLDRVDLLVPAFVLSLGLLAGLSLSGHDAVDAGSSWTTEAADWVHIAAASLWIGGLATMAALVWKGAPQLRRAAFARFSRFATVLVALVLSAGTYLSIVRLPHLSDLWSHGYGQVLLVKLGLVSFALLWGAFHNFVVRPALARGDDGFLTRIGRSLVGESLVGMAVLLAAAVLVDSKPPAQPIGTSDRASQAGGAAVTLGR
;
A
#
# COMPACT_ATOMS: atom_id res chain seq x y z
N MET A 1 -21.50 -29.37 -12.84
CA MET A 1 -20.21 -28.97 -12.23
C MET A 1 -20.42 -28.73 -10.75
N ARG A 2 -19.66 -29.36 -9.87
CA ARG A 2 -19.79 -29.21 -8.43
C ARG A 2 -19.29 -27.80 -8.02
N ARG A 3 -19.99 -27.14 -7.07
CA ARG A 3 -19.67 -25.76 -6.61
C ARG A 3 -18.20 -25.57 -6.20
N SER A 4 -17.53 -26.64 -5.78
CA SER A 4 -16.08 -26.66 -5.48
C SER A 4 -15.18 -26.48 -6.70
N GLN A 5 -15.63 -26.86 -7.90
CA GLN A 5 -14.83 -26.70 -9.13
C GLN A 5 -14.81 -25.26 -9.65
N LEU A 6 -15.88 -24.49 -9.39
CA LEU A 6 -15.94 -23.07 -9.76
C LEU A 6 -15.01 -22.21 -8.88
N VAL A 7 -14.85 -22.57 -7.61
CA VAL A 7 -13.92 -21.88 -6.70
C VAL A 7 -12.46 -22.14 -7.09
N VAL A 8 -12.14 -23.39 -7.47
CA VAL A 8 -10.78 -23.77 -7.93
C VAL A 8 -10.43 -23.12 -9.25
N ILE A 9 -11.39 -23.00 -10.19
CA ILE A 9 -11.19 -22.33 -11.49
C ILE A 9 -11.01 -20.81 -11.28
N GLY A 10 -11.75 -20.19 -10.35
CA GLY A 10 -11.58 -18.77 -10.00
C GLY A 10 -10.18 -18.47 -9.41
N ILE A 11 -9.68 -19.34 -8.53
CA ILE A 11 -8.34 -19.21 -7.94
C ILE A 11 -7.25 -19.51 -8.99
N ALA A 12 -7.44 -20.49 -9.87
CA ALA A 12 -6.49 -20.82 -10.93
C ALA A 12 -6.40 -19.72 -12.02
N ALA A 13 -7.49 -19.02 -12.31
CA ALA A 13 -7.50 -17.92 -13.29
C ALA A 13 -6.75 -16.66 -12.79
N THR A 14 -6.71 -16.42 -11.47
CA THR A 14 -5.91 -15.32 -10.88
C THR A 14 -4.41 -15.65 -10.81
N LEU A 15 -4.01 -16.93 -10.89
CA LEU A 15 -2.62 -17.36 -10.87
C LEU A 15 -1.94 -17.39 -12.25
N ALA A 16 -2.68 -17.13 -13.34
CA ALA A 16 -2.20 -17.28 -14.71
C ALA A 16 -1.56 -16.03 -15.34
N PHE A 17 -1.42 -14.92 -14.59
CA PHE A 17 -0.69 -13.75 -15.09
C PHE A 17 0.80 -13.89 -14.76
N PRO A 18 1.71 -13.92 -15.75
CA PRO A 18 3.13 -13.89 -15.49
C PRO A 18 3.50 -12.55 -14.85
N ALA A 19 3.87 -12.58 -13.57
CA ALA A 19 4.45 -11.44 -12.89
C ALA A 19 5.82 -11.14 -13.51
N VAL A 20 5.94 -10.01 -14.19
CA VAL A 20 7.23 -9.44 -14.58
C VAL A 20 7.82 -8.87 -13.30
N ALA A 21 8.75 -9.59 -12.69
CA ALA A 21 9.54 -9.12 -11.57
C ALA A 21 10.37 -7.91 -12.02
N SER A 22 10.03 -6.72 -11.55
CA SER A 22 10.74 -5.49 -11.84
C SER A 22 10.83 -4.70 -10.55
N ALA A 23 12.04 -4.66 -9.98
CA ALA A 23 12.37 -3.86 -8.81
C ALA A 23 12.19 -2.34 -9.09
N HIS A 24 12.09 -1.52 -8.04
CA HIS A 24 12.13 -0.05 -8.14
C HIS A 24 13.24 0.41 -9.05
N ALA A 25 12.94 1.35 -9.94
CA ALA A 25 13.97 1.96 -10.74
C ALA A 25 15.03 2.59 -9.84
N THR A 26 16.25 2.05 -9.89
CA THR A 26 17.37 2.56 -9.13
C THR A 26 18.20 3.45 -10.02
N LEU A 27 18.48 4.67 -9.55
CA LEU A 27 19.39 5.58 -10.25
C LEU A 27 20.83 5.05 -10.12
N ARG A 28 21.43 4.67 -11.25
CA ARG A 28 22.80 4.12 -11.31
C ARG A 28 23.85 5.22 -11.41
N SER A 29 23.58 6.24 -12.22
CA SER A 29 24.53 7.36 -12.40
C SER A 29 23.84 8.63 -12.86
N THR A 30 24.53 9.75 -12.66
CA THR A 30 24.09 11.07 -13.10
C THR A 30 25.18 11.77 -13.92
N THR A 31 24.76 12.65 -14.83
CA THR A 31 25.67 13.59 -15.51
C THR A 31 25.06 14.99 -15.41
N PRO A 32 25.75 15.96 -14.79
CA PRO A 32 27.05 15.86 -14.08
C PRO A 32 26.98 14.86 -12.92
N HIS A 33 28.15 14.32 -12.54
CA HIS A 33 28.22 13.46 -11.36
C HIS A 33 27.83 14.25 -10.10
N PHE A 34 27.31 13.52 -9.15
CA PHE A 34 26.92 13.99 -7.83
C PHE A 34 28.06 14.76 -7.13
N GLY A 35 27.76 15.95 -6.64
CA GLY A 35 28.72 16.74 -5.87
C GLY A 35 29.91 17.28 -6.64
N THR A 36 29.87 17.31 -7.99
CA THR A 36 30.99 17.77 -8.79
C THR A 36 30.92 19.26 -9.13
N GLU A 37 32.07 19.89 -9.31
CA GLU A 37 32.19 21.18 -9.91
C GLU A 37 32.35 21.05 -11.44
N VAL A 38 31.53 21.78 -12.18
CA VAL A 38 31.62 21.88 -13.65
C VAL A 38 32.04 23.29 -14.06
N ARG A 39 32.91 23.38 -15.08
CA ARG A 39 33.44 24.66 -15.53
C ARG A 39 32.53 25.44 -16.49
N ALA A 40 31.63 24.72 -17.15
CA ALA A 40 30.64 25.24 -18.07
C ALA A 40 29.28 24.67 -17.84
N THR A 41 28.22 25.41 -18.21
CA THR A 41 26.84 24.89 -18.11
C THR A 41 26.70 23.56 -18.86
N PRO A 42 26.28 22.49 -18.22
CA PRO A 42 26.02 21.22 -18.88
C PRO A 42 24.97 21.40 -19.98
N LYS A 43 25.18 20.83 -21.16
CA LYS A 43 24.16 20.86 -22.23
C LYS A 43 22.87 20.14 -21.82
N ALA A 44 23.00 19.10 -21.00
CA ALA A 44 21.89 18.32 -20.50
C ALA A 44 22.24 17.69 -19.15
N ILE A 45 21.20 17.44 -18.33
CA ILE A 45 21.25 16.53 -17.21
C ILE A 45 20.87 15.15 -17.73
N ARG A 46 21.66 14.12 -17.39
CA ARG A 46 21.36 12.72 -17.69
C ARG A 46 21.24 11.92 -16.41
N LEU A 47 20.19 11.13 -16.31
CA LEU A 47 19.90 10.19 -15.24
C LEU A 47 19.89 8.79 -15.85
N ASN A 48 20.80 7.93 -15.46
CA ASN A 48 20.80 6.53 -15.88
C ASN A 48 20.18 5.64 -14.81
N PHE A 49 19.14 4.92 -15.18
CA PHE A 49 18.45 3.98 -14.31
C PHE A 49 18.81 2.52 -14.66
N ASP A 50 18.54 1.60 -13.75
CA ASP A 50 18.69 0.16 -13.97
C ASP A 50 17.60 -0.41 -14.87
N GLN A 51 16.49 0.30 -15.02
CA GLN A 51 15.35 -0.06 -15.87
C GLN A 51 14.71 1.17 -16.51
N ARG A 52 13.82 0.92 -17.46
CA ARG A 52 13.07 2.01 -18.11
C ARG A 52 12.10 2.66 -17.12
N VAL A 53 12.09 3.97 -17.10
CA VAL A 53 11.18 4.79 -16.27
C VAL A 53 10.28 5.66 -17.14
N THR A 54 9.15 6.09 -16.57
CA THR A 54 8.28 7.10 -17.18
C THR A 54 8.58 8.46 -16.54
N ILE A 55 8.75 9.47 -17.37
CA ILE A 55 8.99 10.86 -16.94
C ILE A 55 7.77 11.70 -17.29
N LEU A 56 7.31 12.46 -16.32
CA LEU A 56 6.20 13.40 -16.47
C LEU A 56 6.74 14.80 -16.84
N PRO A 57 5.94 15.63 -17.50
CA PRO A 57 6.35 17.01 -17.81
C PRO A 57 6.74 17.78 -16.53
N GLY A 58 7.92 18.41 -16.54
CA GLY A 58 8.44 19.15 -15.38
C GLY A 58 9.02 18.31 -14.24
N ALA A 59 9.12 16.99 -14.43
CA ALA A 59 9.67 16.06 -13.44
C ALA A 59 11.17 16.28 -13.16
N ILE A 60 11.91 16.92 -14.07
CA ILE A 60 13.29 17.30 -13.83
C ILE A 60 13.37 18.81 -13.69
N ARG A 61 13.96 19.25 -12.60
CA ARG A 61 14.22 20.68 -12.31
C ARG A 61 15.68 20.88 -12.01
N VAL A 62 16.26 21.93 -12.56
CA VAL A 62 17.62 22.37 -12.31
C VAL A 62 17.53 23.75 -11.70
N LEU A 63 17.62 23.83 -10.39
CA LEU A 63 17.36 25.05 -9.62
C LEU A 63 18.70 25.71 -9.22
N ASN A 64 18.83 27.03 -9.41
CA ASN A 64 19.90 27.78 -8.80
C ASN A 64 19.59 28.12 -7.33
N GLY A 65 20.51 28.86 -6.67
CA GLY A 65 20.35 29.30 -5.28
C GLY A 65 19.09 30.14 -5.00
N ASP A 66 18.55 30.83 -6.03
CA ASP A 66 17.33 31.64 -5.95
C ASP A 66 16.05 30.84 -6.28
N GLY A 67 16.18 29.53 -6.49
CA GLY A 67 15.05 28.66 -6.85
C GLY A 67 14.58 28.77 -8.31
N LYS A 68 15.30 29.51 -9.18
CA LYS A 68 14.96 29.62 -10.60
C LYS A 68 15.30 28.32 -11.33
N ASN A 69 14.35 27.81 -12.13
CA ASN A 69 14.51 26.57 -12.88
C ASN A 69 15.18 26.82 -14.27
N PHE A 70 16.24 26.07 -14.54
CA PHE A 70 17.00 26.09 -15.79
C PHE A 70 16.82 24.82 -16.63
N ALA A 71 16.03 23.83 -16.16
CA ALA A 71 15.71 22.63 -16.94
C ALA A 71 14.87 22.99 -18.18
N GLY A 72 15.20 22.36 -19.28
CA GLY A 72 14.40 22.28 -20.49
C GLY A 72 13.51 21.04 -20.53
N PRO A 73 12.91 20.72 -21.69
CA PRO A 73 12.14 19.51 -21.88
C PRO A 73 12.96 18.26 -21.55
N SER A 74 12.33 17.28 -20.93
CA SER A 74 12.90 15.97 -20.64
C SER A 74 12.35 14.91 -21.59
N ARG A 75 13.19 13.88 -21.90
CA ARG A 75 12.83 12.72 -22.70
C ARG A 75 13.49 11.47 -22.16
N VAL A 76 12.92 10.33 -22.48
CA VAL A 76 13.47 9.02 -22.09
C VAL A 76 14.16 8.38 -23.28
N GLU A 77 15.41 7.97 -23.10
CA GLU A 77 16.26 7.31 -24.08
C GLU A 77 16.69 5.92 -23.51
N GLY A 78 15.89 4.88 -23.76
CA GLY A 78 16.15 3.56 -23.15
C GLY A 78 15.95 3.59 -21.63
N THR A 79 17.04 3.39 -20.89
CA THR A 79 17.09 3.53 -19.42
C THR A 79 17.55 4.91 -18.95
N ASP A 80 17.92 5.78 -19.89
CA ASP A 80 18.36 7.13 -19.58
C ASP A 80 17.20 8.12 -19.65
N VAL A 81 17.22 9.06 -18.75
CA VAL A 81 16.38 10.26 -18.79
C VAL A 81 17.28 11.45 -19.06
N VAL A 82 16.97 12.22 -20.09
CA VAL A 82 17.76 13.36 -20.52
C VAL A 82 16.90 14.62 -20.49
N ALA A 83 17.38 15.65 -19.80
CA ALA A 83 16.76 16.97 -19.78
C ALA A 83 17.79 18.03 -20.23
N GLY A 84 17.44 18.81 -21.23
CA GLY A 84 18.28 19.95 -21.64
C GLY A 84 18.45 20.96 -20.49
N VAL A 85 19.58 21.69 -20.46
CA VAL A 85 19.82 22.73 -19.46
C VAL A 85 20.07 24.05 -20.18
N ARG A 86 19.33 25.08 -19.81
CA ARG A 86 19.53 26.43 -20.29
C ARG A 86 20.75 27.06 -19.60
N ALA A 87 21.47 27.91 -20.31
CA ALA A 87 22.59 28.65 -19.73
C ALA A 87 22.14 29.47 -18.50
N GLY A 88 22.90 29.36 -17.43
CA GLY A 88 22.62 30.04 -16.18
C GLY A 88 23.90 30.70 -15.58
N PRO A 89 23.75 31.50 -14.54
CA PRO A 89 24.88 32.15 -13.86
C PRO A 89 25.78 31.12 -13.16
N ARG A 90 27.03 31.48 -12.90
CA ARG A 90 27.90 30.71 -11.99
C ARG A 90 27.24 30.61 -10.60
N GLY A 91 27.38 29.47 -9.98
CA GLY A 91 26.80 29.25 -8.65
C GLY A 91 26.44 27.77 -8.36
N ALA A 92 25.81 27.56 -7.22
CA ALA A 92 25.31 26.27 -6.79
C ALA A 92 24.03 25.91 -7.52
N TYR A 93 23.92 24.66 -7.97
CA TYR A 93 22.74 24.12 -8.61
C TYR A 93 22.25 22.87 -7.89
N THR A 94 20.95 22.79 -7.73
CA THR A 94 20.24 21.61 -7.22
C THR A 94 19.44 20.98 -8.35
N VAL A 95 19.69 19.71 -8.64
CA VAL A 95 18.87 18.93 -9.57
C VAL A 95 17.88 18.11 -8.76
N ARG A 96 16.61 18.35 -8.99
CA ARG A 96 15.52 17.56 -8.48
C ARG A 96 14.90 16.76 -9.61
N TRP A 97 14.57 15.52 -9.35
CA TRP A 97 13.93 14.68 -10.33
C TRP A 97 12.89 13.78 -9.70
N THR A 98 11.87 13.48 -10.49
CA THR A 98 10.82 12.54 -10.16
C THR A 98 10.61 11.63 -11.37
N ALA A 99 10.62 10.33 -11.15
CA ALA A 99 10.36 9.35 -12.19
C ALA A 99 9.32 8.34 -11.68
N VAL A 100 8.56 7.75 -12.59
CA VAL A 100 7.64 6.67 -12.29
C VAL A 100 8.26 5.41 -12.85
N SER A 101 8.59 4.47 -11.98
CA SER A 101 9.15 3.18 -12.35
C SER A 101 8.10 2.28 -13.02
N ALA A 102 8.53 1.19 -13.65
CA ALA A 102 7.64 0.29 -14.39
C ALA A 102 6.53 -0.32 -13.52
N ASP A 103 6.78 -0.43 -12.23
CA ASP A 103 5.87 -0.89 -11.18
C ASP A 103 4.99 0.19 -10.56
N SER A 104 5.03 1.39 -11.13
CA SER A 104 4.21 2.54 -10.75
C SER A 104 4.63 3.27 -9.47
N HIS A 105 5.79 2.92 -8.88
CA HIS A 105 6.31 3.71 -7.79
C HIS A 105 6.92 5.02 -8.30
N VAL A 106 6.59 6.08 -7.58
CA VAL A 106 7.22 7.38 -7.78
C VAL A 106 8.54 7.36 -7.05
N VAL A 107 9.63 7.39 -7.82
CA VAL A 107 10.99 7.53 -7.29
C VAL A 107 11.44 8.98 -7.47
N THR A 108 11.93 9.56 -6.40
CA THR A 108 12.40 10.93 -6.37
C THR A 108 13.85 10.98 -5.94
N GLY A 109 14.55 12.01 -6.38
CA GLY A 109 15.90 12.23 -5.90
C GLY A 109 16.34 13.67 -6.10
N VAL A 110 17.40 13.97 -5.39
CA VAL A 110 18.00 15.29 -5.39
C VAL A 110 19.51 15.13 -5.37
N TRP A 111 20.20 15.91 -6.18
CA TRP A 111 21.65 16.08 -6.06
C TRP A 111 22.07 17.49 -6.42
N THR A 112 23.32 17.81 -6.14
CA THR A 112 23.89 19.13 -6.34
C THR A 112 25.13 19.08 -7.23
N TYR A 113 25.34 20.13 -8.00
CA TYR A 113 26.59 20.41 -8.67
C TYR A 113 26.89 21.90 -8.58
N GLY A 114 28.18 22.29 -8.72
CA GLY A 114 28.61 23.67 -8.77
C GLY A 114 28.98 24.06 -10.19
N LEU A 115 28.56 25.23 -10.68
CA LEU A 115 29.01 25.80 -11.94
C LEU A 115 30.07 26.87 -11.67
N GLY A 116 31.34 26.49 -11.81
CA GLY A 116 32.50 27.34 -11.51
C GLY A 116 32.64 27.70 -10.01
N VAL A 117 32.02 26.91 -9.15
CA VAL A 117 32.08 26.95 -7.69
C VAL A 117 32.00 25.53 -7.15
N PRO A 118 32.48 25.25 -5.94
CA PRO A 118 32.29 23.95 -5.30
C PRO A 118 30.79 23.60 -5.19
N ALA A 119 30.45 22.32 -5.37
CA ALA A 119 29.08 21.86 -5.19
C ALA A 119 28.63 21.99 -3.73
N PRO A 120 27.40 22.46 -3.46
CA PRO A 120 26.88 22.51 -2.11
C PRO A 120 26.60 21.10 -1.56
N SER A 121 26.57 20.95 -0.23
CA SER A 121 26.18 19.69 0.40
C SER A 121 24.73 19.34 0.07
N VAL A 122 24.39 18.03 0.05
CA VAL A 122 23.03 17.55 -0.25
C VAL A 122 22.01 17.99 0.80
N ASN A 123 22.44 18.16 2.05
CA ASN A 123 21.59 18.67 3.14
C ASN A 123 21.12 20.12 2.90
N ALA A 124 21.77 20.85 2.00
CA ALA A 124 21.35 22.18 1.56
C ALA A 124 20.49 22.14 0.27
N ALA A 125 20.10 20.95 -0.19
CA ALA A 125 19.29 20.79 -1.40
C ALA A 125 17.86 21.31 -1.18
N TYR A 126 17.37 22.08 -2.12
CA TYR A 126 16.04 22.69 -2.05
C TYR A 126 14.95 21.62 -2.12
N GLY A 127 14.16 21.45 -1.05
CA GLY A 127 12.90 20.74 -1.06
C GLY A 127 12.97 19.20 -1.05
N ALA A 128 13.80 18.58 -0.21
CA ALA A 128 13.71 17.17 0.10
C ALA A 128 12.55 16.94 1.09
N GLY A 129 11.34 16.71 0.60
CA GLY A 129 10.20 16.28 1.41
C GLY A 129 10.01 14.77 1.32
N GLY A 130 10.01 14.06 2.46
CA GLY A 130 9.53 12.69 2.56
C GLY A 130 8.00 12.65 2.60
N PRO A 131 7.39 11.44 2.78
CA PRO A 131 5.95 11.28 2.92
C PRO A 131 5.41 12.17 4.04
N THR A 132 4.24 12.75 3.81
CA THR A 132 3.62 13.69 4.73
C THR A 132 2.65 12.95 5.68
N THR A 133 2.44 13.51 6.88
CA THR A 133 1.44 12.99 7.83
C THR A 133 0.03 12.95 7.24
N THR A 134 -0.26 13.81 6.25
CA THR A 134 -1.54 13.83 5.53
C THR A 134 -1.69 12.58 4.66
N GLU A 135 -0.63 12.15 3.98
CA GLU A 135 -0.64 10.91 3.17
C GLU A 135 -0.83 9.68 4.04
N ASP A 136 -0.11 9.59 5.17
CA ASP A 136 -0.28 8.53 6.16
C ASP A 136 -1.72 8.45 6.68
N PHE A 137 -2.32 9.61 6.99
CA PHE A 137 -3.69 9.68 7.49
C PHE A 137 -4.72 9.26 6.44
N VAL A 138 -4.59 9.73 5.20
CA VAL A 138 -5.47 9.36 4.08
C VAL A 138 -5.36 7.86 3.79
N ARG A 139 -4.16 7.30 3.82
CA ARG A 139 -3.94 5.86 3.65
C ARG A 139 -4.54 5.05 4.78
N TRP A 140 -4.43 5.53 6.01
CA TRP A 140 -5.11 4.90 7.14
C TRP A 140 -6.63 4.87 6.96
N LEU A 141 -7.25 5.98 6.52
CA LEU A 141 -8.69 6.01 6.20
C LEU A 141 -9.03 5.02 5.08
N TRP A 142 -8.17 4.89 4.09
CA TRP A 142 -8.33 3.90 3.02
C TRP A 142 -8.34 2.48 3.57
N PHE A 143 -7.36 2.11 4.40
CA PHE A 143 -7.30 0.79 5.03
C PHE A 143 -8.49 0.53 5.96
N LEU A 144 -8.97 1.53 6.69
CA LEU A 144 -10.19 1.43 7.48
C LEU A 144 -11.42 1.15 6.61
N GLY A 145 -11.56 1.85 5.49
CA GLY A 145 -12.63 1.64 4.53
C GLY A 145 -12.62 0.21 3.98
N LEU A 146 -11.45 -0.26 3.53
CA LEU A 146 -11.24 -1.62 3.03
C LEU A 146 -11.58 -2.67 4.10
N ALA A 147 -11.07 -2.50 5.32
CA ALA A 147 -11.35 -3.40 6.43
C ALA A 147 -12.85 -3.45 6.75
N LEU A 148 -13.53 -2.31 6.77
CA LEU A 148 -14.97 -2.24 7.06
C LEU A 148 -15.79 -2.88 5.94
N ALA A 149 -15.50 -2.58 4.67
CA ALA A 149 -16.23 -3.15 3.53
C ALA A 149 -16.07 -4.67 3.46
N VAL A 150 -14.83 -5.15 3.39
CA VAL A 150 -14.51 -6.58 3.25
C VAL A 150 -14.89 -7.35 4.51
N GLY A 151 -14.60 -6.75 5.69
CA GLY A 151 -14.89 -7.39 6.98
C GLY A 151 -16.38 -7.52 7.26
N ALA A 152 -17.22 -6.51 6.95
CA ALA A 152 -18.66 -6.59 7.13
C ALA A 152 -19.27 -7.65 6.18
N LEU A 153 -18.88 -7.67 4.91
CA LEU A 153 -19.31 -8.67 3.93
C LEU A 153 -18.90 -10.08 4.36
N GLY A 154 -17.62 -10.27 4.70
CA GLY A 154 -17.09 -11.56 5.15
C GLY A 154 -17.75 -12.03 6.45
N PHE A 155 -17.95 -11.14 7.41
CA PHE A 155 -18.65 -11.45 8.66
C PHE A 155 -20.08 -11.95 8.39
N ARG A 156 -20.82 -11.23 7.53
CA ARG A 156 -22.19 -11.64 7.16
C ARG A 156 -22.22 -13.00 6.48
N LEU A 157 -21.35 -13.21 5.50
CA LEU A 157 -21.38 -14.41 4.65
C LEU A 157 -20.79 -15.66 5.35
N VAL A 158 -19.86 -15.47 6.29
CA VAL A 158 -19.17 -16.57 6.98
C VAL A 158 -19.76 -16.79 8.38
N CYS A 159 -19.76 -15.74 9.22
CA CYS A 159 -20.10 -15.88 10.63
C CYS A 159 -21.62 -15.95 10.88
N LEU A 160 -22.44 -15.28 10.06
CA LEU A 160 -23.88 -15.29 10.19
C LEU A 160 -24.59 -16.23 9.19
N ARG A 161 -23.84 -17.02 8.44
CA ARG A 161 -24.38 -17.96 7.45
C ARG A 161 -25.33 -18.97 8.11
N GLY A 162 -26.56 -19.10 7.55
CA GLY A 162 -27.57 -20.06 8.05
C GLY A 162 -28.14 -19.74 9.43
N LEU A 163 -27.88 -18.52 9.94
CA LEU A 163 -28.62 -17.99 11.10
C LEU A 163 -29.79 -17.16 10.60
N ASP A 164 -30.86 -17.14 11.41
CA ASP A 164 -31.99 -16.23 11.20
C ASP A 164 -31.56 -14.81 11.63
N VAL A 165 -31.13 -14.00 10.66
CA VAL A 165 -30.63 -12.65 10.89
C VAL A 165 -31.80 -11.66 10.75
N PRO A 166 -32.12 -10.88 11.81
CA PRO A 166 -33.18 -9.90 11.73
C PRO A 166 -32.94 -8.86 10.62
N ARG A 167 -33.96 -8.51 9.86
CA ARG A 167 -33.88 -7.52 8.77
C ARG A 167 -33.20 -6.20 9.16
N PRO A 168 -33.44 -5.62 10.36
CA PRO A 168 -32.72 -4.42 10.77
C PRO A 168 -31.22 -4.60 10.89
N LEU A 169 -30.74 -5.81 11.30
CA LEU A 169 -29.30 -6.10 11.35
C LEU A 169 -28.73 -6.31 9.95
N GLU A 170 -29.45 -7.02 9.06
CA GLU A 170 -29.05 -7.15 7.63
C GLU A 170 -28.82 -5.79 7.00
N ARG A 171 -29.76 -4.87 7.15
CA ARG A 171 -29.65 -3.50 6.62
C ARG A 171 -28.48 -2.74 7.23
N ARG A 172 -28.22 -2.85 8.52
CA ARG A 172 -27.07 -2.20 9.18
C ARG A 172 -25.75 -2.76 8.67
N ILE A 173 -25.65 -4.06 8.40
CA ILE A 173 -24.45 -4.68 7.85
C ILE A 173 -24.23 -4.20 6.41
N ALA A 174 -25.28 -4.15 5.58
CA ALA A 174 -25.20 -3.59 4.23
C ALA A 174 -24.76 -2.11 4.26
N VAL A 175 -25.33 -1.31 5.17
CA VAL A 175 -24.90 0.09 5.35
C VAL A 175 -23.44 0.19 5.77
N ALA A 176 -22.98 -0.64 6.72
CA ALA A 176 -21.57 -0.65 7.15
C ALA A 176 -20.64 -1.04 6.00
N ALA A 177 -20.99 -2.05 5.22
CA ALA A 177 -20.22 -2.43 4.03
C ALA A 177 -20.21 -1.32 2.97
N GLY A 178 -21.36 -0.67 2.74
CA GLY A 178 -21.49 0.49 1.84
C GLY A 178 -20.67 1.68 2.29
N LEU A 179 -20.71 2.05 3.57
CA LEU A 179 -19.87 3.11 4.14
C LEU A 179 -18.39 2.78 4.03
N GLY A 180 -17.99 1.52 4.24
CA GLY A 180 -16.64 1.06 4.01
C GLY A 180 -16.21 1.21 2.55
N ALA A 181 -17.09 0.85 1.61
CA ALA A 181 -16.82 1.00 0.17
C ALA A 181 -16.71 2.48 -0.24
N ILE A 182 -17.58 3.35 0.27
CA ILE A 182 -17.50 4.80 0.04
C ILE A 182 -16.19 5.35 0.62
N LEU A 183 -15.85 5.01 1.85
CA LEU A 183 -14.61 5.48 2.48
C LEU A 183 -13.39 5.00 1.70
N SER A 184 -13.39 3.74 1.20
CA SER A 184 -12.32 3.21 0.34
C SER A 184 -12.21 3.97 -0.97
N LEU A 185 -13.33 4.33 -1.57
CA LEU A 185 -13.40 5.09 -2.81
C LEU A 185 -12.82 6.50 -2.61
N GLU A 186 -13.35 7.24 -1.65
CA GLU A 186 -12.97 8.64 -1.41
C GLU A 186 -11.52 8.77 -0.92
N ALA A 187 -11.12 7.93 0.04
CA ALA A 187 -9.74 7.91 0.53
C ALA A 187 -8.76 7.41 -0.54
N GLY A 188 -9.17 6.47 -1.38
CA GLY A 188 -8.39 6.03 -2.55
C GLY A 188 -8.17 7.15 -3.56
N ILE A 189 -9.21 7.91 -3.88
CA ILE A 189 -9.14 9.10 -4.75
C ILE A 189 -8.22 10.16 -4.13
N ALA A 190 -8.36 10.43 -2.83
CA ALA A 190 -7.51 11.39 -2.14
C ALA A 190 -6.04 10.94 -2.12
N ALA A 191 -5.75 9.67 -1.83
CA ALA A 191 -4.39 9.10 -1.86
C ALA A 191 -3.76 9.19 -3.26
N PHE A 192 -4.53 8.85 -4.31
CA PHE A 192 -4.09 9.00 -5.69
C PHE A 192 -3.79 10.46 -6.02
N SER A 193 -4.67 11.35 -5.58
CA SER A 193 -4.55 12.79 -5.82
C SER A 193 -3.30 13.37 -5.17
N LEU A 194 -3.04 13.06 -3.90
CA LEU A 194 -1.84 13.51 -3.18
C LEU A 194 -0.57 12.99 -3.87
N ARG A 195 -0.53 11.71 -4.21
CA ARG A 195 0.62 11.09 -4.87
C ARG A 195 0.86 11.63 -6.29
N SER A 196 -0.22 11.89 -7.03
CA SER A 196 -0.14 12.50 -8.36
C SER A 196 0.35 13.94 -8.29
N ASN A 197 -0.09 14.72 -7.30
CA ASN A 197 0.38 16.07 -7.07
C ASN A 197 1.87 16.10 -6.72
N ASP A 198 2.33 15.17 -5.88
CA ASP A 198 3.75 15.05 -5.54
C ASP A 198 4.59 14.64 -6.77
N ALA A 199 4.11 13.68 -7.57
CA ALA A 199 4.77 13.26 -8.79
C ALA A 199 4.82 14.33 -9.88
N LEU A 200 3.71 15.04 -10.10
CA LEU A 200 3.57 16.03 -11.16
C LEU A 200 4.09 17.42 -10.75
N GLN A 201 4.17 17.70 -9.44
CA GLN A 201 4.56 19.02 -8.91
C GLN A 201 3.72 20.17 -9.49
N LEU A 202 2.44 19.90 -9.77
CA LEU A 202 1.53 20.88 -10.36
C LEU A 202 0.88 21.75 -9.26
N PRO A 203 0.61 23.02 -9.54
CA PRO A 203 -0.23 23.83 -8.68
C PRO A 203 -1.62 23.19 -8.54
N PHE A 204 -2.20 23.24 -7.33
CA PHE A 204 -3.48 22.60 -7.00
C PHE A 204 -4.62 22.93 -8.00
N GLY A 205 -4.67 24.15 -8.52
CA GLY A 205 -5.66 24.53 -9.53
C GLY A 205 -5.56 23.75 -10.84
N ARG A 206 -4.35 23.44 -11.32
CA ARG A 206 -4.16 22.64 -12.55
C ARG A 206 -4.48 21.16 -12.32
N PHE A 207 -4.24 20.69 -11.12
CA PHE A 207 -4.61 19.35 -10.69
C PHE A 207 -6.12 19.09 -10.80
N LEU A 208 -6.96 20.03 -10.39
CA LEU A 208 -8.41 19.92 -10.47
C LEU A 208 -8.96 19.91 -11.92
N TYR A 209 -8.20 20.44 -12.89
CA TYR A 209 -8.63 20.56 -14.30
C TYR A 209 -8.13 19.45 -15.22
N GLY A 210 -7.66 18.31 -14.69
CA GLY A 210 -7.52 17.10 -15.50
C GLY A 210 -6.14 16.81 -16.07
N ASP A 211 -5.07 17.50 -15.64
CA ASP A 211 -3.70 17.16 -16.03
C ASP A 211 -3.18 15.83 -15.40
N LEU A 212 -4.10 14.93 -15.05
CA LEU A 212 -3.81 13.60 -14.47
C LEU A 212 -3.61 12.53 -15.55
N SER A 213 -3.91 12.82 -16.80
CA SER A 213 -3.84 11.85 -17.90
C SER A 213 -2.47 11.12 -18.02
N PRO A 214 -1.32 11.76 -17.75
CA PRO A 214 -0.04 11.05 -17.76
C PRO A 214 0.07 9.97 -16.67
N MET A 215 -0.55 10.20 -15.51
CA MET A 215 -0.57 9.22 -14.41
C MET A 215 -1.45 8.03 -14.73
N ALA A 216 -2.55 8.20 -15.48
CA ALA A 216 -3.45 7.13 -15.87
C ALA A 216 -2.78 6.07 -16.77
N ALA A 217 -1.72 6.42 -17.48
CA ALA A 217 -0.94 5.48 -18.29
C ALA A 217 0.03 4.61 -17.47
N THR A 218 0.27 4.95 -16.20
CA THR A 218 1.12 4.17 -15.29
C THR A 218 0.37 2.96 -14.71
N ARG A 219 1.10 1.92 -14.27
CA ARG A 219 0.48 0.79 -13.53
C ARG A 219 -0.30 1.26 -12.31
N PHE A 220 0.23 2.24 -11.59
CA PHE A 220 -0.44 2.85 -10.44
C PHE A 220 -1.77 3.51 -10.84
N GLY A 221 -1.80 4.30 -11.92
CA GLY A 221 -3.01 4.90 -12.43
C GLY A 221 -4.02 3.85 -12.93
N GLN A 222 -3.55 2.81 -13.61
CA GLN A 222 -4.41 1.70 -14.05
C GLN A 222 -5.01 0.94 -12.86
N ALA A 223 -4.20 0.60 -11.86
CA ALA A 223 -4.67 -0.04 -10.62
C ALA A 223 -5.69 0.87 -9.90
N PHE A 224 -5.41 2.17 -9.82
CA PHE A 224 -6.34 3.14 -9.25
C PHE A 224 -7.69 3.17 -9.98
N VAL A 225 -7.70 3.23 -11.32
CA VAL A 225 -8.94 3.22 -12.11
C VAL A 225 -9.73 1.93 -11.87
N VAL A 226 -9.05 0.77 -11.91
CA VAL A 226 -9.67 -0.54 -11.66
C VAL A 226 -10.26 -0.60 -10.24
N MET A 227 -9.52 -0.14 -9.23
CA MET A 227 -10.01 -0.13 -7.85
C MET A 227 -11.18 0.83 -7.68
N THR A 228 -11.11 2.02 -8.25
CA THR A 228 -12.18 3.04 -8.18
C THR A 228 -13.48 2.51 -8.81
N LEU A 229 -13.42 2.02 -10.04
CA LEU A 229 -14.57 1.44 -10.73
C LEU A 229 -15.07 0.17 -10.04
N GLY A 230 -14.15 -0.66 -9.56
CA GLY A 230 -14.46 -1.88 -8.83
C GLY A 230 -15.20 -1.62 -7.52
N PHE A 231 -14.72 -0.67 -6.70
CA PHE A 231 -15.40 -0.32 -5.45
C PHE A 231 -16.72 0.43 -5.68
N ALA A 232 -16.84 1.22 -6.73
CA ALA A 232 -18.12 1.78 -7.16
C ALA A 232 -19.12 0.66 -7.51
N PHE A 233 -18.66 -0.41 -8.18
CA PHE A 233 -19.49 -1.57 -8.50
C PHE A 233 -19.82 -2.40 -7.24
N VAL A 234 -18.87 -2.60 -6.32
CA VAL A 234 -19.15 -3.21 -4.99
C VAL A 234 -20.25 -2.42 -4.27
N LEU A 235 -20.14 -1.09 -4.24
CA LEU A 235 -21.16 -0.22 -3.64
C LEU A 235 -22.52 -0.39 -4.30
N ALA A 236 -22.58 -0.46 -5.62
CA ALA A 236 -23.82 -0.72 -6.36
C ALA A 236 -24.46 -2.07 -6.00
N LEU A 237 -23.66 -3.14 -5.91
CA LEU A 237 -24.13 -4.47 -5.51
C LEU A 237 -24.66 -4.47 -4.06
N VAL A 238 -23.96 -3.81 -3.14
CA VAL A 238 -24.38 -3.68 -1.74
C VAL A 238 -25.68 -2.86 -1.65
N TYR A 239 -25.79 -1.78 -2.41
CA TYR A 239 -26.99 -0.96 -2.48
C TYR A 239 -28.18 -1.75 -3.06
N LEU A 240 -27.99 -2.50 -4.15
CA LEU A 240 -29.00 -3.37 -4.71
C LEU A 240 -29.42 -4.49 -3.76
N SER A 241 -28.47 -5.07 -3.03
CA SER A 241 -28.77 -6.05 -1.95
C SER A 241 -29.68 -5.45 -0.89
N TRP A 242 -29.38 -4.22 -0.47
CA TRP A 242 -30.20 -3.49 0.50
C TRP A 242 -31.57 -3.12 -0.04
N LEU A 243 -31.65 -2.63 -1.29
CA LEU A 243 -32.89 -2.17 -1.94
C LEU A 243 -33.85 -3.32 -2.23
N LEU A 244 -33.31 -4.46 -2.70
CA LEU A 244 -34.09 -5.61 -3.11
C LEU A 244 -34.28 -6.68 -2.03
N ASP A 245 -33.74 -6.46 -0.80
CA ASP A 245 -33.66 -7.45 0.28
C ASP A 245 -33.00 -8.78 -0.20
N ARG A 246 -32.01 -8.72 -1.09
CA ARG A 246 -31.32 -9.85 -1.74
C ARG A 246 -29.91 -10.05 -1.20
N VAL A 247 -29.79 -10.86 -0.12
CA VAL A 247 -28.48 -11.17 0.52
C VAL A 247 -27.50 -11.90 -0.40
N ASP A 248 -27.97 -12.62 -1.39
CA ASP A 248 -27.16 -13.32 -2.38
C ASP A 248 -26.31 -12.35 -3.23
N LEU A 249 -26.71 -11.10 -3.41
CA LEU A 249 -25.92 -10.05 -4.09
C LEU A 249 -24.68 -9.63 -3.28
N LEU A 250 -24.63 -9.92 -1.98
CA LEU A 250 -23.42 -9.69 -1.19
C LEU A 250 -22.28 -10.66 -1.53
N VAL A 251 -22.59 -11.82 -2.14
CA VAL A 251 -21.57 -12.81 -2.53
C VAL A 251 -20.67 -12.24 -3.66
N PRO A 252 -21.20 -11.79 -4.81
CA PRO A 252 -20.36 -11.17 -5.83
C PRO A 252 -19.69 -9.89 -5.34
N ALA A 253 -20.34 -9.08 -4.48
CA ALA A 253 -19.71 -7.90 -3.87
C ALA A 253 -18.49 -8.29 -3.03
N PHE A 254 -18.59 -9.35 -2.23
CA PHE A 254 -17.49 -9.87 -1.43
C PHE A 254 -16.34 -10.41 -2.26
N VAL A 255 -16.63 -11.27 -3.25
CA VAL A 255 -15.61 -11.85 -4.13
C VAL A 255 -14.88 -10.75 -4.90
N LEU A 256 -15.61 -9.77 -5.43
CA LEU A 256 -15.03 -8.63 -6.12
C LEU A 256 -14.14 -7.80 -5.18
N SER A 257 -14.62 -7.48 -3.97
CA SER A 257 -13.84 -6.70 -3.02
C SER A 257 -12.54 -7.41 -2.60
N LEU A 258 -12.54 -8.73 -2.43
CA LEU A 258 -11.32 -9.51 -2.20
C LEU A 258 -10.36 -9.46 -3.39
N GLY A 259 -10.90 -9.55 -4.63
CA GLY A 259 -10.08 -9.41 -5.85
C GLY A 259 -9.44 -8.03 -5.97
N LEU A 260 -10.19 -6.97 -5.62
CA LEU A 260 -9.68 -5.59 -5.68
C LEU A 260 -8.55 -5.33 -4.68
N LEU A 261 -8.47 -6.05 -3.56
CA LEU A 261 -7.32 -5.96 -2.64
C LEU A 261 -6.01 -6.38 -3.32
N ALA A 262 -6.05 -7.21 -4.37
CA ALA A 262 -4.87 -7.53 -5.16
C ALA A 262 -4.27 -6.29 -5.86
N GLY A 263 -5.07 -5.27 -6.16
CA GLY A 263 -4.58 -4.01 -6.72
C GLY A 263 -3.61 -3.28 -5.78
N LEU A 264 -3.77 -3.40 -4.47
CA LEU A 264 -2.83 -2.86 -3.49
C LEU A 264 -1.50 -3.62 -3.51
N SER A 265 -1.52 -4.95 -3.55
CA SER A 265 -0.32 -5.77 -3.62
C SER A 265 0.43 -5.58 -4.93
N LEU A 266 -0.28 -5.54 -6.06
CA LEU A 266 0.30 -5.35 -7.39
C LEU A 266 0.84 -3.93 -7.65
N SER A 267 0.43 -2.94 -6.87
CA SER A 267 0.91 -1.55 -6.94
C SER A 267 1.78 -1.15 -5.74
N GLY A 268 2.02 -2.06 -4.80
CA GLY A 268 2.79 -1.86 -3.58
C GLY A 268 4.28 -2.21 -3.71
N HIS A 269 5.03 -2.05 -2.61
CA HIS A 269 6.45 -2.40 -2.52
C HIS A 269 6.75 -3.88 -2.84
N ASP A 270 5.79 -4.78 -2.61
CA ASP A 270 5.98 -6.22 -2.80
C ASP A 270 6.07 -6.65 -4.27
N ALA A 271 5.54 -5.81 -5.17
CA ALA A 271 5.66 -6.03 -6.61
C ALA A 271 7.00 -5.57 -7.20
N VAL A 272 7.90 -4.96 -6.38
CA VAL A 272 8.89 -4.02 -6.88
C VAL A 272 10.25 -4.16 -6.26
N ASP A 273 10.33 -4.44 -4.95
CA ASP A 273 11.59 -4.47 -4.22
C ASP A 273 12.47 -5.66 -4.65
N ALA A 274 13.78 -5.53 -4.48
CA ALA A 274 14.71 -6.63 -4.69
C ALA A 274 14.27 -7.84 -3.84
N GLY A 275 13.93 -8.96 -4.50
CA GLY A 275 13.28 -10.12 -3.86
C GLY A 275 11.78 -10.22 -4.14
N SER A 276 11.18 -9.28 -4.88
CA SER A 276 9.78 -9.37 -5.31
C SER A 276 9.58 -10.60 -6.22
N SER A 277 8.50 -11.30 -5.95
CA SER A 277 8.10 -12.49 -6.70
C SER A 277 6.59 -12.63 -6.60
N TRP A 278 5.99 -13.47 -7.44
CA TRP A 278 4.57 -13.77 -7.32
C TRP A 278 4.20 -14.30 -5.90
N THR A 279 5.16 -14.89 -5.17
CA THR A 279 4.95 -15.37 -3.80
C THR A 279 4.87 -14.22 -2.80
N THR A 280 5.65 -13.15 -2.98
CA THR A 280 5.55 -11.95 -2.14
C THR A 280 4.27 -11.19 -2.40
N GLU A 281 3.85 -11.06 -3.66
CA GLU A 281 2.56 -10.44 -4.04
C GLU A 281 1.38 -11.24 -3.46
N ALA A 282 1.42 -12.57 -3.59
CA ALA A 282 0.38 -13.44 -3.02
C ALA A 282 0.34 -13.38 -1.49
N ALA A 283 1.51 -13.36 -0.83
CA ALA A 283 1.59 -13.24 0.61
C ALA A 283 1.06 -11.89 1.11
N ASP A 284 1.37 -10.80 0.40
CA ASP A 284 0.85 -9.48 0.73
C ASP A 284 -0.67 -9.42 0.56
N TRP A 285 -1.20 -9.93 -0.56
CA TRP A 285 -2.65 -10.06 -0.76
C TRP A 285 -3.32 -10.86 0.36
N VAL A 286 -2.78 -12.03 0.73
CA VAL A 286 -3.30 -12.85 1.83
C VAL A 286 -3.26 -12.07 3.14
N HIS A 287 -2.15 -11.36 3.41
CA HIS A 287 -1.97 -10.55 4.61
C HIS A 287 -3.03 -9.45 4.71
N ILE A 288 -3.20 -8.67 3.64
CA ILE A 288 -4.19 -7.57 3.58
C ILE A 288 -5.61 -8.11 3.69
N ALA A 289 -5.95 -9.18 2.98
CA ALA A 289 -7.28 -9.77 2.99
C ALA A 289 -7.63 -10.33 4.37
N ALA A 290 -6.71 -11.09 4.98
CA ALA A 290 -6.92 -11.67 6.31
C ALA A 290 -7.01 -10.60 7.40
N ALA A 291 -6.16 -9.57 7.35
CA ALA A 291 -6.21 -8.43 8.28
C ALA A 291 -7.52 -7.64 8.14
N SER A 292 -7.97 -7.36 6.91
CA SER A 292 -9.24 -6.67 6.64
C SER A 292 -10.44 -7.45 7.16
N LEU A 293 -10.49 -8.76 6.92
CA LEU A 293 -11.54 -9.65 7.43
C LEU A 293 -11.53 -9.73 8.96
N TRP A 294 -10.36 -9.80 9.58
CA TRP A 294 -10.23 -9.88 11.04
C TRP A 294 -10.67 -8.59 11.70
N ILE A 295 -10.06 -7.44 11.35
CA ILE A 295 -10.32 -6.15 11.99
C ILE A 295 -11.73 -5.67 11.68
N GLY A 296 -12.15 -5.70 10.41
CA GLY A 296 -13.47 -5.26 9.99
C GLY A 296 -14.59 -6.18 10.47
N GLY A 297 -14.35 -7.51 10.52
CA GLY A 297 -15.28 -8.48 11.11
C GLY A 297 -15.47 -8.27 12.61
N LEU A 298 -14.38 -8.00 13.34
CA LEU A 298 -14.41 -7.66 14.76
C LEU A 298 -15.21 -6.37 15.01
N ALA A 299 -14.94 -5.32 14.23
CA ALA A 299 -15.67 -4.06 14.32
C ALA A 299 -17.17 -4.24 14.02
N THR A 300 -17.52 -5.04 13.02
CA THR A 300 -18.91 -5.38 12.66
C THR A 300 -19.59 -6.11 13.81
N MET A 301 -18.93 -7.10 14.40
CA MET A 301 -19.46 -7.83 15.56
C MET A 301 -19.67 -6.88 16.75
N ALA A 302 -18.69 -6.06 17.09
CA ALA A 302 -18.74 -5.15 18.23
C ALA A 302 -19.82 -4.06 18.07
N ALA A 303 -19.88 -3.43 16.91
CA ALA A 303 -20.77 -2.30 16.67
C ALA A 303 -22.21 -2.67 16.36
N LEU A 304 -22.41 -3.75 15.59
CA LEU A 304 -23.73 -4.10 15.04
C LEU A 304 -24.39 -5.24 15.76
N VAL A 305 -23.71 -6.40 15.90
CA VAL A 305 -24.32 -7.59 16.51
C VAL A 305 -24.49 -7.41 18.01
N TRP A 306 -23.45 -6.88 18.68
CA TRP A 306 -23.49 -6.73 20.14
C TRP A 306 -24.58 -5.78 20.62
N LYS A 307 -24.86 -4.72 19.86
CA LYS A 307 -25.92 -3.76 20.20
C LYS A 307 -27.28 -4.12 19.62
N GLY A 308 -27.31 -4.70 18.41
CA GLY A 308 -28.52 -4.82 17.60
C GLY A 308 -29.20 -6.20 17.61
N ALA A 309 -28.49 -7.27 18.03
CA ALA A 309 -29.03 -8.62 17.97
C ALA A 309 -28.55 -9.50 19.15
N PRO A 310 -29.07 -9.29 20.36
CA PRO A 310 -28.66 -10.06 21.55
C PRO A 310 -28.75 -11.57 21.37
N GLN A 311 -29.77 -12.07 20.66
CA GLN A 311 -30.02 -13.47 20.37
C GLN A 311 -28.91 -14.13 19.52
N LEU A 312 -28.18 -13.35 18.72
CA LEU A 312 -27.11 -13.84 17.85
C LEU A 312 -25.72 -13.78 18.50
N ARG A 313 -25.54 -13.07 19.63
CA ARG A 313 -24.23 -12.81 20.24
C ARG A 313 -23.38 -14.05 20.44
N ARG A 314 -23.95 -15.10 21.06
CA ARG A 314 -23.26 -16.36 21.37
C ARG A 314 -22.81 -17.07 20.08
N ALA A 315 -23.73 -17.25 19.13
CA ALA A 315 -23.45 -17.94 17.87
C ALA A 315 -22.44 -17.15 17.01
N ALA A 316 -22.63 -15.84 16.85
CA ALA A 316 -21.75 -14.97 16.11
C ALA A 316 -20.34 -14.94 16.71
N PHE A 317 -20.22 -14.78 18.03
CA PHE A 317 -18.94 -14.78 18.72
C PHE A 317 -18.20 -16.13 18.56
N ALA A 318 -18.87 -17.25 18.76
CA ALA A 318 -18.26 -18.57 18.63
C ALA A 318 -17.77 -18.86 17.20
N ARG A 319 -18.52 -18.42 16.17
CA ARG A 319 -18.14 -18.58 14.77
C ARG A 319 -17.03 -17.62 14.37
N PHE A 320 -17.13 -16.35 14.79
CA PHE A 320 -16.09 -15.36 14.52
C PHE A 320 -14.78 -15.74 15.20
N SER A 321 -14.79 -16.19 16.45
CA SER A 321 -13.59 -16.62 17.16
C SER A 321 -12.83 -17.74 16.41
N ARG A 322 -13.56 -18.72 15.84
CA ARG A 322 -12.95 -19.77 14.99
C ARG A 322 -12.40 -19.20 13.68
N PHE A 323 -13.17 -18.33 13.04
CA PHE A 323 -12.76 -17.67 11.79
C PHE A 323 -11.53 -16.79 12.01
N ALA A 324 -11.54 -15.98 13.08
CA ALA A 324 -10.42 -15.12 13.47
C ALA A 324 -9.14 -15.93 13.75
N THR A 325 -9.23 -17.14 14.33
CA THR A 325 -8.05 -18.00 14.53
C THR A 325 -7.36 -18.34 13.19
N VAL A 326 -8.15 -18.65 12.16
CA VAL A 326 -7.60 -18.92 10.81
C VAL A 326 -7.01 -17.64 10.21
N LEU A 327 -7.73 -16.52 10.31
CA LEU A 327 -7.27 -15.24 9.77
C LEU A 327 -5.95 -14.79 10.43
N VAL A 328 -5.86 -14.93 11.75
CA VAL A 328 -4.64 -14.61 12.53
C VAL A 328 -3.48 -15.49 12.08
N ALA A 329 -3.70 -16.80 11.89
CA ALA A 329 -2.64 -17.68 11.38
C ALA A 329 -2.15 -17.24 10.00
N LEU A 330 -3.05 -16.82 9.10
CA LEU A 330 -2.71 -16.28 7.78
C LEU A 330 -1.96 -14.95 7.88
N VAL A 331 -2.42 -14.01 8.73
CA VAL A 331 -1.74 -12.72 8.96
C VAL A 331 -0.32 -12.92 9.47
N LEU A 332 -0.14 -13.82 10.45
CA LEU A 332 1.18 -14.10 11.03
C LEU A 332 2.11 -14.78 10.02
N SER A 333 1.64 -15.81 9.32
CA SER A 333 2.45 -16.53 8.34
C SER A 333 2.91 -15.62 7.20
N ALA A 334 1.96 -14.88 6.60
CA ALA A 334 2.24 -13.97 5.50
C ALA A 334 3.09 -12.78 5.97
N GLY A 335 2.77 -12.17 7.12
CA GLY A 335 3.51 -11.05 7.67
C GLY A 335 4.93 -11.40 8.08
N THR A 336 5.17 -12.60 8.63
CA THR A 336 6.51 -13.09 8.94
C THR A 336 7.33 -13.29 7.66
N TYR A 337 6.75 -13.93 6.65
CA TYR A 337 7.39 -14.11 5.35
C TYR A 337 7.81 -12.77 4.73
N LEU A 338 6.89 -11.81 4.67
CA LEU A 338 7.16 -10.47 4.14
C LEU A 338 8.24 -9.73 4.95
N SER A 339 8.24 -9.87 6.27
CA SER A 339 9.25 -9.25 7.13
C SER A 339 10.64 -9.83 6.89
N ILE A 340 10.75 -11.14 6.68
CA ILE A 340 12.02 -11.82 6.37
C ILE A 340 12.56 -11.36 5.01
N VAL A 341 11.68 -11.21 4.01
CA VAL A 341 12.08 -10.75 2.67
C VAL A 341 12.54 -9.30 2.68
N ARG A 342 11.92 -8.43 3.50
CA ARG A 342 12.20 -6.98 3.52
C ARG A 342 13.32 -6.55 4.44
N LEU A 343 13.67 -7.35 5.45
CA LEU A 343 14.71 -7.04 6.43
C LEU A 343 15.92 -7.97 6.20
N PRO A 344 16.98 -7.49 5.53
CA PRO A 344 18.20 -8.28 5.30
C PRO A 344 18.87 -8.71 6.59
N HIS A 345 18.83 -7.85 7.61
CA HIS A 345 19.46 -8.10 8.90
C HIS A 345 18.48 -7.85 10.04
N LEU A 346 18.54 -8.68 11.07
CA LEU A 346 17.70 -8.52 12.26
C LEU A 346 17.98 -7.19 12.98
N SER A 347 19.21 -6.68 12.91
CA SER A 347 19.59 -5.36 13.43
C SER A 347 18.81 -4.20 12.81
N ASP A 348 18.30 -4.36 11.60
CA ASP A 348 17.56 -3.33 10.89
C ASP A 348 16.24 -3.00 11.59
N LEU A 349 15.72 -3.90 12.42
CA LEU A 349 14.53 -3.67 13.24
C LEU A 349 14.67 -2.45 14.18
N TRP A 350 15.86 -2.19 14.70
CA TRP A 350 16.07 -1.06 15.63
C TRP A 350 16.96 0.05 15.09
N SER A 351 17.77 -0.23 14.05
CA SER A 351 18.70 0.74 13.48
C SER A 351 18.08 1.59 12.34
N HIS A 352 16.99 1.15 11.72
CA HIS A 352 16.32 1.85 10.61
C HIS A 352 14.91 2.31 10.98
N GLY A 353 14.47 3.45 10.44
CA GLY A 353 13.13 3.99 10.68
C GLY A 353 12.02 3.01 10.30
N TYR A 354 12.16 2.29 9.18
CA TYR A 354 11.25 1.21 8.78
C TYR A 354 11.11 0.14 9.87
N GLY A 355 12.24 -0.34 10.39
CA GLY A 355 12.26 -1.36 11.46
C GLY A 355 11.60 -0.87 12.74
N GLN A 356 11.82 0.38 13.13
CA GLN A 356 11.21 0.97 14.33
C GLN A 356 9.67 1.04 14.20
N VAL A 357 9.15 1.45 13.04
CA VAL A 357 7.70 1.44 12.75
C VAL A 357 7.16 0.01 12.76
N LEU A 358 7.91 -0.94 12.18
CA LEU A 358 7.55 -2.35 12.21
C LEU A 358 7.50 -2.89 13.65
N LEU A 359 8.45 -2.52 14.53
CA LEU A 359 8.41 -2.89 15.95
C LEU A 359 7.17 -2.36 16.67
N VAL A 360 6.77 -1.11 16.42
CA VAL A 360 5.52 -0.56 16.96
C VAL A 360 4.32 -1.37 16.46
N LYS A 361 4.27 -1.68 15.16
CA LYS A 361 3.21 -2.51 14.59
C LYS A 361 3.17 -3.90 15.22
N LEU A 362 4.34 -4.56 15.38
CA LEU A 362 4.43 -5.88 16.02
C LEU A 362 3.99 -5.84 17.49
N GLY A 363 4.32 -4.77 18.22
CA GLY A 363 3.85 -4.57 19.61
C GLY A 363 2.31 -4.48 19.68
N LEU A 364 1.69 -3.67 18.81
CA LEU A 364 0.24 -3.55 18.73
C LEU A 364 -0.43 -4.87 18.33
N VAL A 365 0.14 -5.57 17.35
CA VAL A 365 -0.35 -6.90 16.93
C VAL A 365 -0.24 -7.89 18.07
N SER A 366 0.89 -7.96 18.78
CA SER A 366 1.07 -8.84 19.92
C SER A 366 0.04 -8.56 21.03
N PHE A 367 -0.25 -7.29 21.30
CA PHE A 367 -1.29 -6.90 22.25
C PHE A 367 -2.67 -7.35 21.79
N ALA A 368 -3.03 -7.14 20.52
CA ALA A 368 -4.29 -7.62 19.95
C ALA A 368 -4.40 -9.15 20.00
N LEU A 369 -3.31 -9.87 19.74
CA LEU A 369 -3.26 -11.34 19.81
C LEU A 369 -3.48 -11.87 21.23
N LEU A 370 -2.85 -11.26 22.24
CA LEU A 370 -3.06 -11.61 23.63
C LEU A 370 -4.52 -11.38 24.05
N TRP A 371 -5.10 -10.27 23.59
CA TRP A 371 -6.51 -9.96 23.83
C TRP A 371 -7.45 -10.97 23.16
N GLY A 372 -7.24 -11.25 21.87
CA GLY A 372 -7.98 -12.26 21.11
C GLY A 372 -7.79 -13.69 21.67
N ALA A 373 -6.59 -14.02 22.16
CA ALA A 373 -6.32 -15.29 22.86
C ALA A 373 -7.18 -15.42 24.11
N PHE A 374 -7.29 -14.38 24.93
CA PHE A 374 -8.23 -14.37 26.08
C PHE A 374 -9.67 -14.64 25.63
N HIS A 375 -10.13 -13.98 24.55
CA HIS A 375 -11.46 -14.23 23.99
C HIS A 375 -11.63 -15.68 23.51
N ASN A 376 -10.64 -16.24 22.83
CA ASN A 376 -10.73 -17.58 22.24
C ASN A 376 -10.59 -18.70 23.29
N PHE A 377 -9.67 -18.57 24.26
CA PHE A 377 -9.34 -19.65 25.19
C PHE A 377 -10.07 -19.56 26.53
N VAL A 378 -10.54 -18.39 26.93
CA VAL A 378 -11.25 -18.20 28.20
C VAL A 378 -12.74 -17.95 27.97
N VAL A 379 -13.07 -16.92 27.18
CA VAL A 379 -14.46 -16.48 27.04
C VAL A 379 -15.29 -17.47 26.21
N ARG A 380 -14.79 -17.90 25.06
CA ARG A 380 -15.51 -18.82 24.18
C ARG A 380 -15.88 -20.15 24.87
N PRO A 381 -14.97 -20.83 25.61
CA PRO A 381 -15.34 -22.02 26.36
C PRO A 381 -16.32 -21.76 27.51
N ALA A 382 -16.22 -20.62 28.20
CA ALA A 382 -17.16 -20.23 29.24
C ALA A 382 -18.57 -20.05 28.69
N LEU A 383 -18.69 -19.33 27.55
CA LEU A 383 -19.99 -19.22 26.86
C LEU A 383 -20.54 -20.57 26.38
N ALA A 384 -19.66 -21.48 25.95
CA ALA A 384 -20.10 -22.83 25.54
C ALA A 384 -20.67 -23.64 26.73
N ARG A 385 -20.18 -23.40 27.95
CA ARG A 385 -20.70 -24.03 29.19
C ARG A 385 -21.96 -23.35 29.74
N GLY A 386 -22.44 -22.26 29.13
CA GLY A 386 -23.66 -21.56 29.56
C GLY A 386 -23.41 -20.38 30.51
N ASP A 387 -22.16 -19.95 30.72
CA ASP A 387 -21.85 -18.75 31.50
C ASP A 387 -22.13 -17.47 30.69
N ASP A 388 -23.33 -16.94 30.88
CA ASP A 388 -23.80 -15.72 30.22
C ASP A 388 -23.28 -14.43 30.87
N GLY A 389 -22.59 -14.52 32.02
CA GLY A 389 -22.00 -13.37 32.69
C GLY A 389 -20.99 -12.62 31.82
N PHE A 390 -20.32 -13.34 30.92
CA PHE A 390 -19.43 -12.73 29.94
C PHE A 390 -20.16 -11.93 28.85
N LEU A 391 -21.37 -12.32 28.45
CA LEU A 391 -22.12 -11.62 27.40
C LEU A 391 -22.40 -10.14 27.71
N THR A 392 -22.48 -9.78 28.97
CA THR A 392 -22.72 -8.39 29.40
C THR A 392 -21.45 -7.54 29.39
N ARG A 393 -20.30 -8.16 29.66
CA ARG A 393 -19.00 -7.47 29.84
C ARG A 393 -18.19 -7.37 28.54
N ILE A 394 -18.31 -8.37 27.67
CA ILE A 394 -17.45 -8.52 26.50
C ILE A 394 -17.68 -7.43 25.44
N GLY A 395 -18.84 -6.78 25.40
CA GLY A 395 -19.13 -5.74 24.41
C GLY A 395 -18.13 -4.57 24.44
N ARG A 396 -17.73 -4.13 25.63
CA ARG A 396 -16.68 -3.09 25.78
C ARG A 396 -15.31 -3.63 25.39
N SER A 397 -15.04 -4.89 25.70
CA SER A 397 -13.80 -5.58 25.33
C SER A 397 -13.64 -5.67 23.81
N LEU A 398 -14.69 -6.04 23.07
CA LEU A 398 -14.68 -6.09 21.60
C LEU A 398 -14.45 -4.71 20.96
N VAL A 399 -15.02 -3.65 21.55
CA VAL A 399 -14.76 -2.28 21.10
C VAL A 399 -13.29 -1.91 21.33
N GLY A 400 -12.73 -2.22 22.51
CA GLY A 400 -11.33 -1.97 22.81
C GLY A 400 -10.38 -2.70 21.85
N GLU A 401 -10.64 -3.99 21.59
CA GLU A 401 -9.87 -4.78 20.62
C GLU A 401 -9.98 -4.21 19.19
N SER A 402 -11.17 -3.72 18.78
CA SER A 402 -11.37 -3.05 17.50
C SER A 402 -10.54 -1.76 17.38
N LEU A 403 -10.44 -0.98 18.45
CA LEU A 403 -9.60 0.24 18.48
C LEU A 403 -8.11 -0.09 18.34
N VAL A 404 -7.65 -1.17 18.97
CA VAL A 404 -6.27 -1.66 18.75
C VAL A 404 -6.06 -2.10 17.31
N GLY A 405 -7.05 -2.78 16.69
CA GLY A 405 -7.01 -3.10 15.27
C GLY A 405 -6.88 -1.87 14.37
N MET A 406 -7.61 -0.78 14.68
CA MET A 406 -7.47 0.49 13.95
C MET A 406 -6.08 1.11 14.12
N ALA A 407 -5.48 1.01 15.32
CA ALA A 407 -4.11 1.45 15.56
C ALA A 407 -3.08 0.59 14.78
N VAL A 408 -3.31 -0.72 14.63
CA VAL A 408 -2.50 -1.59 13.76
C VAL A 408 -2.56 -1.13 12.31
N LEU A 409 -3.75 -0.76 11.81
CA LEU A 409 -3.90 -0.23 10.45
C LEU A 409 -3.19 1.12 10.28
N LEU A 410 -3.18 1.98 11.31
CA LEU A 410 -2.41 3.23 11.27
C LEU A 410 -0.91 2.96 11.19
N ALA A 411 -0.39 2.08 12.04
CA ALA A 411 1.02 1.68 11.96
C ALA A 411 1.37 1.03 10.61
N ALA A 412 0.43 0.30 10.00
CA ALA A 412 0.60 -0.26 8.66
C ALA A 412 0.63 0.83 7.58
N ALA A 413 -0.20 1.88 7.69
CA ALA A 413 -0.21 3.01 6.76
C ALA A 413 1.14 3.75 6.76
N VAL A 414 1.68 4.05 7.94
CA VAL A 414 3.00 4.67 8.11
C VAL A 414 4.12 3.75 7.58
N LEU A 415 4.01 2.43 7.83
CA LEU A 415 5.01 1.46 7.40
C LEU A 415 5.14 1.37 5.87
N VAL A 416 4.02 1.45 5.15
CA VAL A 416 4.00 1.41 3.67
C VAL A 416 4.75 2.59 3.05
N ASP A 417 4.76 3.75 3.70
CA ASP A 417 5.49 4.93 3.23
C ASP A 417 6.95 4.99 3.73
N SER A 418 7.32 4.09 4.64
CA SER A 418 8.68 4.00 5.17
C SER A 418 9.57 3.22 4.18
N LYS A 419 10.80 3.73 3.94
CA LYS A 419 11.77 3.05 3.06
C LYS A 419 12.37 1.83 3.76
N PRO A 420 12.27 0.62 3.17
CA PRO A 420 12.99 -0.56 3.67
C PRO A 420 14.51 -0.34 3.62
N PRO A 421 15.31 -1.07 4.43
CA PRO A 421 16.76 -1.08 4.33
C PRO A 421 17.22 -1.53 2.93
N ALA A 422 18.36 -0.99 2.48
CA ALA A 422 18.93 -1.37 1.18
C ALA A 422 19.27 -2.86 1.16
N GLN A 423 18.79 -3.57 0.14
CA GLN A 423 19.12 -4.98 -0.05
C GLN A 423 20.59 -5.15 -0.41
N PRO A 424 21.31 -6.17 0.10
CA PRO A 424 22.67 -6.47 -0.30
C PRO A 424 22.72 -6.76 -1.80
N ILE A 425 23.57 -6.07 -2.54
CA ILE A 425 23.80 -6.36 -3.95
C ILE A 425 24.30 -7.81 -4.09
N GLY A 426 23.55 -8.64 -4.80
CA GLY A 426 23.88 -10.04 -5.01
C GLY A 426 25.28 -10.18 -5.63
N THR A 427 25.99 -11.26 -5.28
CA THR A 427 27.35 -11.55 -5.78
C THR A 427 27.43 -11.65 -7.30
N SER A 428 26.33 -11.96 -8.00
CA SER A 428 26.22 -11.94 -9.47
C SER A 428 26.37 -10.53 -10.07
N ASP A 429 25.85 -9.50 -9.39
CA ASP A 429 25.97 -8.11 -9.86
C ASP A 429 27.37 -7.55 -9.63
N ARG A 430 28.08 -7.99 -8.59
CA ARG A 430 29.49 -7.62 -8.37
C ARG A 430 30.41 -8.16 -9.47
N ALA A 431 30.15 -9.37 -9.98
CA ALA A 431 30.93 -9.94 -11.06
C ALA A 431 30.75 -9.18 -12.39
N SER A 432 29.52 -8.71 -12.68
CA SER A 432 29.23 -7.90 -13.87
C SER A 432 29.83 -6.49 -13.79
N GLN A 433 29.87 -5.89 -12.60
CA GLN A 433 30.50 -4.57 -12.37
C GLN A 433 32.04 -4.64 -12.41
N ALA A 434 32.62 -5.71 -11.90
CA ALA A 434 34.07 -5.95 -11.98
C ALA A 434 34.54 -6.27 -13.41
N GLY A 435 33.74 -6.98 -14.20
CA GLY A 435 34.01 -7.28 -15.59
C GLY A 435 33.95 -6.04 -16.51
N GLY A 436 33.03 -5.09 -16.21
CA GLY A 436 32.90 -3.83 -16.93
C GLY A 436 34.03 -2.83 -16.68
N ALA A 437 34.62 -2.84 -15.47
CA ALA A 437 35.76 -1.98 -15.14
C ALA A 437 37.09 -2.48 -15.73
N ALA A 438 37.24 -3.77 -15.96
CA ALA A 438 38.46 -4.36 -16.53
C ALA A 438 38.60 -4.16 -18.06
N VAL A 439 37.47 -3.90 -18.77
CA VAL A 439 37.48 -3.68 -20.24
C VAL A 439 37.84 -2.24 -20.62
N THR A 440 37.78 -1.27 -19.71
CA THR A 440 38.07 0.15 -19.98
C THR A 440 39.52 0.57 -19.70
N LEU A 441 40.39 -0.33 -19.21
CA LEU A 441 41.81 -0.05 -18.97
C LEU A 441 42.75 -0.66 -20.03
N GLY A 442 42.24 -1.23 -21.09
CA GLY A 442 43.00 -1.86 -22.16
C GLY A 442 42.66 -1.34 -23.55
N ARG A 443 42.76 -0.04 -23.80
CA ARG A 443 43.01 0.59 -25.14
C ARG A 443 43.42 2.02 -24.99
#